data_b5a464825710919165db5d14fc37e65a
#
_entry.id   b5a464825710919165db5d14fc37e65a
#
_cell.length_a   1.000
_cell.length_b   1.000
_cell.length_c   1.000
_cell.angle_alpha   90.00
_cell.angle_beta   90.00
_cell.angle_gamma   90.00
#
_symmetry.space_group_name_H-M   'P 1'
#
loop_
_entity.id
_entity.type
_entity.pdbx_description
1 polymer ?
#
loop_
_entity_poly.entity_id
_entity_poly.type
_entity_poly.pdbx_seq_one_letter_code
_entity_poly.pdbx_strand_id
1 'polypeptide(L)'
;MIKEISEAAELHKNVPENWYYESIKVDLFQRYWHKRRFEEVSKVISPVKGTILDIGCNDGTFSRVILSKSHAKKLIGIDVVEKTVKWANKHWGKTGKMKFKVAAAESLPFTPTSFDAVFAMEVLEHVSNPVKVLKDVKRVLTKDGYAVFLVPSDNILFRIVWFLWLHFYPRGNVWRETHIQTFRDNFLTKISRRVGFKIVEDKKFLFGMLHLVKVTK
;
A
#
# COMPACT_ATOMS: atom_id res chain seq x y z
N MET A 1 3.15 11.04 -16.16
CA MET A 1 3.00 11.50 -14.75
C MET A 1 1.67 12.21 -14.50
N ILE A 2 1.35 13.38 -15.08
CA ILE A 2 0.06 14.08 -14.85
C ILE A 2 -1.14 13.22 -15.28
N LYS A 3 -1.08 12.58 -16.45
CA LYS A 3 -2.14 11.70 -16.96
C LYS A 3 -2.33 10.45 -16.06
N GLU A 4 -1.27 9.80 -15.65
CA GLU A 4 -1.31 8.64 -14.75
C GLU A 4 -1.94 8.98 -13.39
N ILE A 5 -1.61 10.15 -12.83
CA ILE A 5 -2.23 10.65 -11.59
C ILE A 5 -3.72 10.89 -11.80
N SER A 6 -4.13 11.49 -12.93
CA SER A 6 -5.54 11.83 -13.17
C SER A 6 -6.42 10.57 -13.36
N GLU A 7 -5.95 9.57 -14.09
CA GLU A 7 -6.68 8.31 -14.30
C GLU A 7 -6.83 7.52 -13.00
N ALA A 8 -5.75 7.33 -12.24
CA ALA A 8 -5.81 6.63 -10.97
C ALA A 8 -6.62 7.39 -9.90
N ALA A 9 -6.53 8.73 -9.87
CA ALA A 9 -7.33 9.55 -8.97
C ALA A 9 -8.82 9.49 -9.28
N GLU A 10 -9.19 9.37 -10.55
CA GLU A 10 -10.58 9.23 -10.99
C GLU A 10 -11.21 7.93 -10.47
N LEU A 11 -10.47 6.82 -10.48
CA LEU A 11 -10.93 5.53 -9.91
C LEU A 11 -11.26 5.64 -8.41
N HIS A 12 -10.58 6.54 -7.69
CA HIS A 12 -10.73 6.70 -6.24
C HIS A 12 -11.47 7.97 -5.83
N LYS A 13 -12.09 8.71 -6.76
CA LYS A 13 -12.74 10.01 -6.49
C LYS A 13 -13.84 9.94 -5.43
N ASN A 14 -14.56 8.82 -5.35
CA ASN A 14 -15.67 8.61 -4.42
C ASN A 14 -15.23 8.09 -3.05
N VAL A 15 -13.96 7.69 -2.89
CA VAL A 15 -13.43 7.23 -1.59
C VAL A 15 -13.28 8.43 -0.66
N PRO A 16 -13.83 8.41 0.57
CA PRO A 16 -13.64 9.48 1.55
C PRO A 16 -12.17 9.72 1.86
N GLU A 17 -11.81 10.98 2.14
CA GLU A 17 -10.43 11.41 2.40
C GLU A 17 -9.77 10.79 3.63
N ASN A 18 -10.58 10.28 4.58
CA ASN A 18 -10.18 9.70 5.85
C ASN A 18 -10.77 8.28 6.04
N TRP A 19 -10.85 7.53 4.97
CA TRP A 19 -11.52 6.24 4.92
C TRP A 19 -11.04 5.26 6.00
N TYR A 20 -9.73 5.02 6.08
CA TYR A 20 -9.19 4.05 7.05
C TYR A 20 -9.33 4.55 8.49
N TYR A 21 -9.09 5.83 8.71
CA TYR A 21 -9.19 6.43 10.04
C TYR A 21 -10.60 6.30 10.63
N GLU A 22 -11.64 6.55 9.84
CA GLU A 22 -13.02 6.44 10.30
C GLU A 22 -13.52 5.00 10.30
N SER A 23 -13.24 4.20 9.27
CA SER A 23 -13.75 2.82 9.18
C SER A 23 -13.28 1.95 10.36
N ILE A 24 -12.04 2.13 10.81
CA ILE A 24 -11.51 1.40 11.97
C ILE A 24 -12.27 1.74 13.26
N LYS A 25 -12.81 2.96 13.38
CA LYS A 25 -13.53 3.40 14.59
C LYS A 25 -14.96 2.89 14.63
N VAL A 26 -15.67 2.97 13.51
CA VAL A 26 -17.14 2.82 13.49
C VAL A 26 -17.60 1.43 13.02
N ASP A 27 -16.71 0.62 12.44
CA ASP A 27 -17.05 -0.61 11.76
C ASP A 27 -16.25 -1.79 12.31
N LEU A 28 -16.95 -2.77 12.90
CA LEU A 28 -16.33 -3.94 13.50
C LEU A 28 -15.64 -4.85 12.48
N PHE A 29 -16.22 -5.01 11.28
CA PHE A 29 -15.63 -5.83 10.22
C PHE A 29 -14.36 -5.16 9.67
N GLN A 30 -14.43 -3.87 9.34
CA GLN A 30 -13.28 -3.11 8.87
C GLN A 30 -12.18 -3.03 9.94
N ARG A 31 -12.57 -2.85 11.21
CA ARG A 31 -11.64 -2.89 12.34
C ARG A 31 -10.90 -4.22 12.42
N TYR A 32 -11.61 -5.35 12.33
CA TYR A 32 -11.00 -6.68 12.34
C TYR A 32 -10.06 -6.87 11.14
N TRP A 33 -10.53 -6.54 9.92
CA TRP A 33 -9.76 -6.64 8.69
C TRP A 33 -8.47 -5.83 8.76
N HIS A 34 -8.54 -4.55 9.11
CA HIS A 34 -7.38 -3.68 9.22
C HIS A 34 -6.45 -4.08 10.37
N LYS A 35 -6.99 -4.49 11.52
CA LYS A 35 -6.19 -5.01 12.64
C LYS A 35 -5.34 -6.20 12.20
N ARG A 36 -5.93 -7.18 11.51
CA ARG A 36 -5.21 -8.35 10.99
C ARG A 36 -4.12 -7.96 9.99
N ARG A 37 -4.40 -7.01 9.10
CA ARG A 37 -3.38 -6.47 8.17
C ARG A 37 -2.24 -5.82 8.93
N PHE A 38 -2.52 -4.94 9.86
CA PHE A 38 -1.51 -4.25 10.67
C PHE A 38 -0.65 -5.22 11.47
N GLU A 39 -1.24 -6.24 12.07
CA GLU A 39 -0.53 -7.27 12.82
C GLU A 39 0.43 -8.05 11.92
N GLU A 40 -0.04 -8.56 10.77
CA GLU A 40 0.77 -9.38 9.88
C GLU A 40 1.90 -8.57 9.20
N VAL A 41 1.60 -7.35 8.77
CA VAL A 41 2.64 -6.47 8.22
C VAL A 41 3.65 -6.06 9.29
N SER A 42 3.21 -5.77 10.52
CA SER A 42 4.11 -5.40 11.62
C SER A 42 5.15 -6.47 11.95
N LYS A 43 4.82 -7.76 11.76
CA LYS A 43 5.74 -8.89 12.01
C LYS A 43 6.94 -8.90 11.04
N VAL A 44 6.76 -8.36 9.84
CA VAL A 44 7.79 -8.37 8.78
C VAL A 44 8.56 -7.06 8.68
N ILE A 45 8.14 -6.01 9.39
CA ILE A 45 8.85 -4.74 9.44
C ILE A 45 10.18 -4.94 10.17
N SER A 46 11.27 -4.60 9.50
CA SER A 46 12.61 -4.52 10.12
C SER A 46 12.93 -3.07 10.47
N PRO A 47 13.61 -2.82 11.61
CA PRO A 47 14.08 -1.48 11.96
C PRO A 47 15.00 -0.91 10.89
N VAL A 48 14.85 0.40 10.63
CA VAL A 48 15.72 1.16 9.73
C VAL A 48 16.11 2.49 10.37
N LYS A 49 17.26 3.03 9.98
CA LYS A 49 17.77 4.30 10.58
C LYS A 49 17.44 5.55 9.77
N GLY A 50 17.05 5.41 8.52
CA GLY A 50 16.84 6.51 7.59
C GLY A 50 15.39 6.79 7.27
N THR A 51 15.07 6.83 5.99
CA THR A 51 13.75 7.24 5.46
C THR A 51 13.00 6.09 4.83
N ILE A 52 11.71 6.03 5.07
CA ILE A 52 10.79 5.06 4.44
C ILE A 52 9.89 5.76 3.43
N LEU A 53 9.52 5.02 2.39
CA LEU A 53 8.46 5.38 1.43
C LEU A 53 7.23 4.50 1.66
N ASP A 54 6.06 5.11 1.75
CA ASP A 54 4.76 4.44 1.75
C ASP A 54 3.99 4.83 0.49
N ILE A 55 3.85 3.89 -0.43
CA ILE A 55 3.17 4.08 -1.73
C ILE A 55 1.70 3.74 -1.55
N GLY A 56 0.79 4.61 -2.01
CA GLY A 56 -0.65 4.49 -1.78
C GLY A 56 -1.02 4.69 -0.31
N CYS A 57 -0.43 5.72 0.31
CA CYS A 57 -0.55 5.96 1.75
C CYS A 57 -1.97 6.31 2.23
N ASN A 58 -2.89 6.64 1.31
CA ASN A 58 -4.24 7.10 1.59
C ASN A 58 -4.24 8.18 2.70
N ASP A 59 -5.05 8.04 3.76
CA ASP A 59 -5.14 8.98 4.88
C ASP A 59 -3.97 8.90 5.90
N GLY A 60 -2.94 8.12 5.62
CA GLY A 60 -1.74 7.98 6.46
C GLY A 60 -1.93 7.15 7.73
N THR A 61 -3.11 6.56 7.96
CA THR A 61 -3.37 5.73 9.15
C THR A 61 -2.42 4.55 9.22
N PHE A 62 -2.17 3.88 8.08
CA PHE A 62 -1.23 2.77 8.02
C PHE A 62 0.23 3.23 8.06
N SER A 63 0.54 4.37 7.41
CA SER A 63 1.88 5.00 7.46
C SER A 63 2.33 5.24 8.91
N ARG A 64 1.43 5.64 9.81
CA ARG A 64 1.74 5.82 11.22
C ARG A 64 2.20 4.52 11.90
N VAL A 65 1.54 3.40 11.57
CA VAL A 65 1.91 2.08 12.11
C VAL A 65 3.28 1.66 11.58
N ILE A 66 3.53 1.83 10.29
CA ILE A 66 4.81 1.54 9.64
C ILE A 66 5.93 2.34 10.31
N LEU A 67 5.77 3.66 10.44
CA LEU A 67 6.78 4.52 11.07
C LEU A 67 7.07 4.09 12.51
N SER A 68 6.04 3.81 13.29
CA SER A 68 6.20 3.38 14.70
C SER A 68 6.96 2.06 14.82
N LYS A 69 6.69 1.08 13.95
CA LYS A 69 7.30 -0.26 14.02
C LYS A 69 8.70 -0.32 13.42
N SER A 70 8.98 0.50 12.42
CA SER A 70 10.28 0.52 11.74
C SER A 70 11.36 1.33 12.46
N HIS A 71 11.01 2.15 13.44
CA HIS A 71 11.92 3.08 14.12
C HIS A 71 12.64 4.08 13.18
N ALA A 72 12.11 4.27 11.96
CA ALA A 72 12.70 5.19 10.98
C ALA A 72 12.68 6.65 11.46
N LYS A 73 13.62 7.44 10.96
CA LYS A 73 13.66 8.89 11.26
C LYS A 73 12.50 9.63 10.58
N LYS A 74 12.17 9.25 9.35
CA LYS A 74 11.14 9.91 8.53
C LYS A 74 10.37 8.90 7.69
N LEU A 75 9.12 9.25 7.38
CA LEU A 75 8.31 8.58 6.39
C LEU A 75 7.82 9.60 5.37
N ILE A 76 7.96 9.26 4.08
CA ILE A 76 7.30 9.96 2.99
C ILE A 76 6.18 9.06 2.49
N GLY A 77 4.94 9.54 2.55
CA GLY A 77 3.79 8.87 1.93
C GLY A 77 3.47 9.51 0.58
N ILE A 78 3.09 8.70 -0.40
CA ILE A 78 2.55 9.20 -1.66
C ILE A 78 1.19 8.56 -1.95
N ASP A 79 0.30 9.35 -2.52
CA ASP A 79 -0.99 8.91 -3.02
C ASP A 79 -1.39 9.77 -4.23
N VAL A 80 -2.25 9.24 -5.10
CA VAL A 80 -2.75 9.98 -6.27
C VAL A 80 -3.89 10.92 -5.93
N VAL A 81 -4.56 10.71 -4.80
CA VAL A 81 -5.76 11.44 -4.37
C VAL A 81 -5.36 12.65 -3.50
N GLU A 82 -5.44 13.85 -4.06
CA GLU A 82 -5.00 15.08 -3.39
C GLU A 82 -5.72 15.33 -2.05
N LYS A 83 -7.03 15.05 -1.98
CA LYS A 83 -7.81 15.28 -0.74
C LYS A 83 -7.31 14.40 0.43
N THR A 84 -6.96 13.13 0.18
CA THR A 84 -6.41 12.22 1.19
C THR A 84 -5.02 12.66 1.64
N VAL A 85 -4.18 13.11 0.71
CA VAL A 85 -2.84 13.66 1.00
C VAL A 85 -2.93 14.94 1.85
N LYS A 86 -3.86 15.84 1.55
CA LYS A 86 -4.12 17.04 2.37
C LYS A 86 -4.55 16.66 3.79
N TRP A 87 -5.48 15.72 3.90
CA TRP A 87 -5.95 15.21 5.18
C TRP A 87 -4.81 14.57 6.00
N ALA A 88 -4.02 13.69 5.38
CA ALA A 88 -2.87 13.02 6.02
C ALA A 88 -1.83 14.02 6.53
N ASN A 89 -1.47 15.05 5.76
CA ASN A 89 -0.55 16.09 6.19
C ASN A 89 -1.10 16.88 7.39
N LYS A 90 -2.40 17.24 7.38
CA LYS A 90 -3.06 17.95 8.47
C LYS A 90 -3.03 17.16 9.78
N HIS A 91 -3.23 15.82 9.69
CA HIS A 91 -3.35 14.98 10.89
C HIS A 91 -2.00 14.43 11.38
N TRP A 92 -1.12 14.01 10.49
CA TRP A 92 0.11 13.29 10.84
C TRP A 92 1.39 14.09 10.58
N GLY A 93 1.32 15.14 9.75
CA GLY A 93 2.49 15.94 9.34
C GLY A 93 3.06 16.84 10.46
N LYS A 94 2.30 17.12 11.53
CA LYS A 94 2.65 18.08 12.57
C LYS A 94 3.98 17.80 13.28
N THR A 95 4.38 16.55 13.40
CA THR A 95 5.63 16.15 14.07
C THR A 95 6.88 16.34 13.20
N GLY A 96 6.71 16.65 11.91
CA GLY A 96 7.79 16.69 10.93
C GLY A 96 8.39 15.32 10.55
N LYS A 97 7.96 14.24 11.21
CA LYS A 97 8.43 12.88 10.91
C LYS A 97 7.72 12.24 9.72
N MET A 98 6.52 12.69 9.40
CA MET A 98 5.75 12.22 8.23
C MET A 98 5.46 13.38 7.29
N LYS A 99 5.58 13.13 5.99
CA LYS A 99 5.23 14.07 4.93
C LYS A 99 4.52 13.33 3.81
N PHE A 100 3.41 13.87 3.34
CA PHE A 100 2.61 13.25 2.29
C PHE A 100 2.60 14.11 1.03
N LYS A 101 2.67 13.47 -0.15
CA LYS A 101 2.75 14.15 -1.45
C LYS A 101 1.83 13.47 -2.46
N VAL A 102 1.31 14.24 -3.40
CA VAL A 102 0.59 13.68 -4.55
C VAL A 102 1.62 13.15 -5.54
N ALA A 103 1.57 11.84 -5.82
CA ALA A 103 2.41 11.19 -6.84
C ALA A 103 1.81 9.84 -7.24
N ALA A 104 2.09 9.41 -8.49
CA ALA A 104 1.72 8.08 -8.98
C ALA A 104 2.79 7.04 -8.64
N ALA A 105 2.34 5.81 -8.34
CA ALA A 105 3.22 4.67 -8.06
C ALA A 105 4.07 4.27 -9.28
N GLU A 106 3.55 4.46 -10.50
CA GLU A 106 4.22 4.12 -11.75
C GLU A 106 5.36 5.06 -12.15
N SER A 107 5.54 6.19 -11.43
CA SER A 107 6.58 7.17 -11.72
C SER A 107 7.00 7.88 -10.43
N LEU A 108 7.83 7.22 -9.63
CA LEU A 108 8.26 7.73 -8.33
C LEU A 108 9.18 8.95 -8.50
N PRO A 109 8.79 10.14 -7.99
CA PRO A 109 9.55 11.38 -8.16
C PRO A 109 10.71 11.49 -7.16
N PHE A 110 11.50 10.41 -7.05
CA PHE A 110 12.62 10.31 -6.12
C PHE A 110 13.88 9.83 -6.84
N THR A 111 15.02 10.28 -6.34
CA THR A 111 16.33 9.84 -6.83
C THR A 111 16.58 8.36 -6.48
N PRO A 112 17.45 7.66 -7.21
CA PRO A 112 17.85 6.30 -6.84
C PRO A 112 18.42 6.24 -5.42
N THR A 113 18.29 5.09 -4.76
CA THR A 113 18.88 4.82 -3.42
C THR A 113 18.50 5.82 -2.32
N SER A 114 17.22 6.28 -2.32
CA SER A 114 16.72 7.29 -1.38
C SER A 114 16.04 6.73 -0.15
N PHE A 115 15.66 5.44 -0.15
CA PHE A 115 14.85 4.84 0.91
C PHE A 115 15.44 3.54 1.44
N ASP A 116 15.43 3.40 2.77
CA ASP A 116 15.87 2.15 3.44
C ASP A 116 14.76 1.10 3.44
N ALA A 117 13.50 1.51 3.37
CA ALA A 117 12.38 0.60 3.16
C ALA A 117 11.28 1.25 2.32
N VAL A 118 10.57 0.43 1.55
CA VAL A 118 9.40 0.83 0.75
C VAL A 118 8.24 -0.10 1.06
N PHE A 119 7.07 0.49 1.26
CA PHE A 119 5.82 -0.21 1.50
C PHE A 119 4.82 0.11 0.40
N ALA A 120 4.08 -0.88 -0.08
CA ALA A 120 2.93 -0.72 -0.97
C ALA A 120 1.83 -1.71 -0.55
N MET A 121 0.85 -1.19 0.18
CA MET A 121 -0.17 -1.99 0.86
C MET A 121 -1.51 -1.86 0.15
N GLU A 122 -1.89 -2.88 -0.63
CA GLU A 122 -3.09 -2.86 -1.48
C GLU A 122 -3.07 -1.67 -2.45
N VAL A 123 -2.02 -1.64 -3.27
CA VAL A 123 -1.77 -0.62 -4.29
C VAL A 123 -1.60 -1.24 -5.67
N LEU A 124 -0.89 -2.37 -5.75
CA LEU A 124 -0.49 -2.95 -7.03
C LEU A 124 -1.67 -3.46 -7.86
N GLU A 125 -2.81 -3.74 -7.23
CA GLU A 125 -4.08 -4.08 -7.89
C GLU A 125 -4.76 -2.89 -8.56
N HIS A 126 -4.36 -1.67 -8.20
CA HIS A 126 -4.92 -0.41 -8.72
C HIS A 126 -4.05 0.25 -9.80
N VAL A 127 -2.88 -0.31 -10.11
CA VAL A 127 -1.95 0.28 -11.07
C VAL A 127 -2.01 -0.44 -12.43
N SER A 128 -1.80 0.31 -13.51
CA SER A 128 -1.81 -0.24 -14.86
C SER A 128 -0.64 -1.17 -15.15
N ASN A 129 0.52 -0.94 -14.52
CA ASN A 129 1.73 -1.71 -14.73
C ASN A 129 2.50 -2.00 -13.44
N PRO A 130 2.13 -3.08 -12.69
CA PRO A 130 2.79 -3.41 -11.44
C PRO A 130 4.28 -3.74 -11.59
N VAL A 131 4.71 -4.28 -12.74
CA VAL A 131 6.13 -4.54 -13.00
C VAL A 131 6.94 -3.24 -13.09
N LYS A 132 6.37 -2.19 -13.69
CA LYS A 132 7.00 -0.86 -13.73
C LYS A 132 7.16 -0.29 -12.33
N VAL A 133 6.12 -0.41 -11.49
CA VAL A 133 6.16 0.00 -10.08
C VAL A 133 7.27 -0.74 -9.32
N LEU A 134 7.35 -2.07 -9.43
CA LEU A 134 8.39 -2.84 -8.75
C LEU A 134 9.80 -2.46 -9.21
N LYS A 135 10.01 -2.19 -10.50
CA LYS A 135 11.31 -1.71 -11.03
C LYS A 135 11.68 -0.35 -10.42
N ASP A 136 10.71 0.54 -10.30
CA ASP A 136 10.93 1.87 -9.75
C ASP A 136 11.17 1.82 -8.23
N VAL A 137 10.45 0.95 -7.51
CA VAL A 137 10.74 0.62 -6.11
C VAL A 137 12.18 0.11 -5.95
N LYS A 138 12.62 -0.82 -6.82
CA LYS A 138 14.00 -1.32 -6.78
C LYS A 138 15.03 -0.21 -7.01
N ARG A 139 14.74 0.73 -7.89
CA ARG A 139 15.59 1.88 -8.18
C ARG A 139 15.77 2.79 -6.95
N VAL A 140 14.68 3.12 -6.27
CA VAL A 140 14.70 4.06 -5.15
C VAL A 140 15.17 3.43 -3.83
N LEU A 141 15.18 2.10 -3.69
CA LEU A 141 15.73 1.40 -2.52
C LEU A 141 17.25 1.55 -2.43
N THR A 142 17.76 1.72 -1.23
CA THR A 142 19.20 1.60 -0.90
C THR A 142 19.68 0.16 -1.14
N LYS A 143 21.00 -0.06 -1.16
CA LYS A 143 21.58 -1.39 -1.43
C LYS A 143 21.10 -2.44 -0.41
N ASP A 144 21.03 -2.05 0.86
CA ASP A 144 20.62 -2.94 1.96
C ASP A 144 19.13 -2.75 2.33
N GLY A 145 18.38 -2.03 1.49
CA GLY A 145 16.98 -1.73 1.70
C GLY A 145 16.07 -2.92 1.41
N TYR A 146 14.86 -2.85 1.96
CA TYR A 146 13.83 -3.86 1.72
C TYR A 146 12.51 -3.23 1.27
N ALA A 147 11.67 -4.01 0.60
CA ALA A 147 10.29 -3.61 0.34
C ALA A 147 9.30 -4.65 0.87
N VAL A 148 8.10 -4.18 1.21
CA VAL A 148 6.96 -5.01 1.60
C VAL A 148 5.79 -4.68 0.69
N PHE A 149 5.26 -5.69 0.05
CA PHE A 149 4.10 -5.61 -0.83
C PHE A 149 2.96 -6.43 -0.23
N LEU A 150 1.77 -5.89 -0.25
CA LEU A 150 0.54 -6.58 0.14
C LEU A 150 -0.50 -6.39 -0.95
N VAL A 151 -1.09 -7.49 -1.41
CA VAL A 151 -2.18 -7.48 -2.41
C VAL A 151 -3.27 -8.48 -2.03
N PRO A 152 -4.50 -8.32 -2.50
CA PRO A 152 -5.48 -9.40 -2.49
C PRO A 152 -4.98 -10.56 -3.37
N SER A 153 -5.21 -11.80 -2.91
CA SER A 153 -4.75 -12.99 -3.65
C SER A 153 -5.75 -13.46 -4.72
N ASP A 154 -6.90 -12.81 -4.81
CA ASP A 154 -8.02 -13.14 -5.70
C ASP A 154 -8.44 -14.62 -5.68
N ASN A 155 -8.27 -15.29 -4.53
CA ASN A 155 -8.79 -16.63 -4.35
C ASN A 155 -10.33 -16.62 -4.31
N ILE A 156 -10.95 -17.80 -4.42
CA ILE A 156 -12.40 -17.94 -4.47
C ILE A 156 -13.07 -17.27 -3.26
N LEU A 157 -12.52 -17.47 -2.06
CA LEU A 157 -13.06 -16.88 -0.83
C LEU A 157 -12.99 -15.35 -0.87
N PHE A 158 -11.85 -14.76 -1.28
CA PHE A 158 -11.73 -13.31 -1.45
C PHE A 158 -12.79 -12.77 -2.41
N ARG A 159 -12.98 -13.43 -3.56
CA ARG A 159 -13.96 -13.01 -4.56
C ARG A 159 -15.40 -13.03 -4.03
N ILE A 160 -15.76 -14.06 -3.25
CA ILE A 160 -17.07 -14.14 -2.61
C ILE A 160 -17.23 -13.02 -1.58
N VAL A 161 -16.27 -12.86 -0.66
CA VAL A 161 -16.30 -11.82 0.38
C VAL A 161 -16.35 -10.43 -0.25
N TRP A 162 -15.51 -10.19 -1.27
CA TRP A 162 -15.46 -8.93 -2.00
C TRP A 162 -16.77 -8.62 -2.72
N PHE A 163 -17.36 -9.60 -3.40
CA PHE A 163 -18.66 -9.46 -4.04
C PHE A 163 -19.76 -9.09 -3.03
N LEU A 164 -19.86 -9.84 -1.92
CA LEU A 164 -20.83 -9.56 -0.87
C LEU A 164 -20.63 -8.17 -0.27
N TRP A 165 -19.38 -7.79 -0.02
CA TRP A 165 -19.06 -6.48 0.52
C TRP A 165 -19.41 -5.34 -0.44
N LEU A 166 -19.10 -5.45 -1.72
CA LEU A 166 -19.43 -4.45 -2.73
C LEU A 166 -20.94 -4.24 -2.94
N HIS A 167 -21.73 -5.32 -2.80
CA HIS A 167 -23.15 -5.26 -3.16
C HIS A 167 -24.07 -5.07 -1.95
N PHE A 168 -23.72 -5.60 -0.80
CA PHE A 168 -24.59 -5.62 0.36
C PHE A 168 -24.10 -4.73 1.51
N TYR A 169 -22.84 -4.29 1.46
CA TYR A 169 -22.30 -3.44 2.49
C TYR A 169 -22.49 -1.96 2.11
N PRO A 170 -23.07 -1.11 3.00
CA PRO A 170 -23.47 0.27 2.67
C PRO A 170 -22.34 1.17 2.17
N ARG A 171 -21.09 0.84 2.52
CA ARG A 171 -19.90 1.60 2.14
C ARG A 171 -19.01 0.88 1.13
N GLY A 172 -19.39 -0.30 0.65
CA GLY A 172 -18.58 -1.12 -0.25
C GLY A 172 -18.54 -0.57 -1.68
N ASN A 173 -19.61 0.03 -2.14
CA ASN A 173 -19.82 0.45 -3.52
C ASN A 173 -18.75 1.47 -4.04
N VAL A 174 -18.14 2.26 -3.17
CA VAL A 174 -17.09 3.23 -3.55
C VAL A 174 -15.82 2.58 -4.10
N TRP A 175 -15.64 1.27 -3.88
CA TRP A 175 -14.49 0.48 -4.31
C TRP A 175 -14.76 -0.40 -5.54
N ARG A 176 -15.96 -0.33 -6.14
CA ARG A 176 -16.43 -1.29 -7.15
C ARG A 176 -15.51 -1.39 -8.36
N GLU A 177 -14.96 -0.28 -8.84
CA GLU A 177 -14.19 -0.21 -10.08
C GLU A 177 -12.69 0.02 -9.86
N THR A 178 -12.23 -0.09 -8.61
CA THR A 178 -10.85 0.29 -8.28
C THR A 178 -9.82 -0.80 -8.59
N HIS A 179 -10.20 -2.08 -8.58
CA HIS A 179 -9.29 -3.19 -8.88
C HIS A 179 -9.20 -3.41 -10.40
N ILE A 180 -8.05 -3.09 -10.99
CA ILE A 180 -7.76 -3.27 -12.41
C ILE A 180 -6.78 -4.42 -12.69
N GLN A 181 -6.13 -4.96 -11.66
CA GLN A 181 -5.21 -6.09 -11.74
C GLN A 181 -5.66 -7.25 -10.85
N THR A 182 -5.30 -8.47 -11.25
CA THR A 182 -5.62 -9.71 -10.52
C THR A 182 -4.32 -10.41 -10.10
N PHE A 183 -4.17 -10.71 -8.80
CA PHE A 183 -2.98 -11.34 -8.22
C PHE A 183 -3.21 -12.80 -7.83
N ARG A 184 -3.45 -13.68 -8.81
CA ARG A 184 -3.59 -15.13 -8.60
C ARG A 184 -2.25 -15.87 -8.69
N ASP A 185 -2.23 -17.11 -8.24
CA ASP A 185 -1.15 -18.08 -8.49
C ASP A 185 0.27 -17.56 -8.16
N ASN A 186 0.39 -16.84 -7.05
CA ASN A 186 1.64 -16.23 -6.61
C ASN A 186 2.22 -15.24 -7.64
N PHE A 187 1.36 -14.55 -8.38
CA PHE A 187 1.78 -13.59 -9.40
C PHE A 187 2.69 -12.51 -8.82
N LEU A 188 2.40 -11.99 -7.61
CA LEU A 188 3.25 -11.02 -6.92
C LEU A 188 4.69 -11.53 -6.75
N THR A 189 4.85 -12.76 -6.24
CA THR A 189 6.17 -13.39 -6.06
C THR A 189 6.89 -13.57 -7.40
N LYS A 190 6.17 -14.01 -8.43
CA LYS A 190 6.74 -14.21 -9.77
C LYS A 190 7.28 -12.91 -10.36
N ILE A 191 6.49 -11.82 -10.31
CA ILE A 191 6.94 -10.51 -10.84
C ILE A 191 8.05 -9.90 -9.99
N SER A 192 8.05 -10.10 -8.67
CA SER A 192 9.12 -9.65 -7.78
C SER A 192 10.45 -10.31 -8.15
N ARG A 193 10.46 -11.64 -8.36
CA ARG A 193 11.65 -12.37 -8.84
C ARG A 193 12.09 -11.91 -10.23
N ARG A 194 11.14 -11.70 -11.16
CA ARG A 194 11.43 -11.22 -12.53
C ARG A 194 12.11 -9.85 -12.53
N VAL A 195 11.78 -8.97 -11.59
CA VAL A 195 12.44 -7.67 -11.42
C VAL A 195 13.82 -7.82 -10.76
N GLY A 196 14.15 -9.02 -10.26
CA GLY A 196 15.43 -9.32 -9.65
C GLY A 196 15.49 -8.99 -8.16
N PHE A 197 14.38 -9.00 -7.47
CA PHE A 197 14.34 -9.00 -6.01
C PHE A 197 14.62 -10.39 -5.43
N LYS A 198 15.26 -10.42 -4.26
CA LYS A 198 15.37 -11.62 -3.42
C LYS A 198 14.16 -11.67 -2.49
N ILE A 199 13.44 -12.78 -2.48
CA ILE A 199 12.28 -12.98 -1.59
C ILE A 199 12.81 -13.33 -0.20
N VAL A 200 12.43 -12.56 0.81
CA VAL A 200 12.76 -12.77 2.22
C VAL A 200 11.59 -13.45 2.94
N GLU A 201 10.37 -13.03 2.64
CA GLU A 201 9.15 -13.63 3.17
C GLU A 201 8.07 -13.64 2.11
N ASP A 202 7.30 -14.72 2.08
CA ASP A 202 6.20 -14.93 1.14
C ASP A 202 5.10 -15.67 1.89
N LYS A 203 4.03 -14.98 2.26
CA LYS A 203 2.95 -15.58 3.04
C LYS A 203 1.58 -15.08 2.63
N LYS A 204 0.60 -15.98 2.79
CA LYS A 204 -0.82 -15.66 2.69
C LYS A 204 -1.47 -15.74 4.07
N PHE A 205 -2.43 -14.87 4.33
CA PHE A 205 -3.15 -14.83 5.59
C PHE A 205 -4.63 -14.46 5.37
N LEU A 206 -5.44 -14.42 6.44
CA LEU A 206 -6.90 -14.28 6.32
C LEU A 206 -7.49 -15.33 5.36
N PHE A 207 -7.26 -16.61 5.68
CA PHE A 207 -7.68 -17.74 4.84
C PHE A 207 -7.15 -17.68 3.39
N GLY A 208 -5.95 -17.11 3.23
CA GLY A 208 -5.31 -16.95 1.93
C GLY A 208 -5.85 -15.79 1.09
N MET A 209 -6.72 -14.94 1.62
CA MET A 209 -7.28 -13.80 0.89
C MET A 209 -6.29 -12.67 0.64
N LEU A 210 -5.28 -12.53 1.49
CA LEU A 210 -4.23 -11.54 1.34
C LEU A 210 -2.87 -12.21 1.16
N HIS A 211 -2.07 -11.67 0.27
CA HIS A 211 -0.72 -12.15 -0.07
C HIS A 211 0.31 -11.05 0.23
N LEU A 212 1.20 -11.34 1.16
CA LEU A 212 2.29 -10.47 1.58
C LEU A 212 3.62 -11.02 1.09
N VAL A 213 4.43 -10.16 0.48
CA VAL A 213 5.79 -10.50 0.04
C VAL A 213 6.75 -9.42 0.56
N LYS A 214 7.76 -9.84 1.34
CA LYS A 214 8.91 -9.02 1.70
C LYS A 214 10.10 -9.38 0.83
N VAL A 215 10.78 -8.37 0.31
CA VAL A 215 11.89 -8.53 -0.61
C VAL A 215 13.08 -7.65 -0.23
N THR A 216 14.27 -8.04 -0.65
CA THR A 216 15.48 -7.21 -0.65
C THR A 216 16.00 -7.00 -2.07
N LYS A 217 16.83 -5.97 -2.22
CA LYS A 217 17.38 -5.56 -3.52
C LYS A 217 18.34 -6.58 -4.11
#